data_1f2568bcc2d94846b14257299fb6c019
#
_entry.id   1f2568bcc2d94846b14257299fb6c019
#
_cell.length_a   1.000
_cell.length_b   1.000
_cell.length_c   1.000
_cell.angle_alpha   90.00
_cell.angle_beta   90.00
_cell.angle_gamma   90.00
#
_symmetry.space_group_name_H-M   'P 1'
#
loop_
_entity.id
_entity.type
_entity.pdbx_description
1 polymer ?
#
loop_
_entity_poly.entity_id
_entity_poly.type
_entity_poly.pdbx_seq_one_letter_code
_entity_poly.pdbx_strand_id
1 'polypeptide(L)'
;MEQLNQAGQSSVFRNGHIEHGKRAERLELAAVQALKKPESMPFTIRIVSADHDLQKAVQVRRVAYGRHLPAFAEKMAVEACDRDPGTVILLAESKLDGAPLGTMRIQTNEYAPLGVQGSVELPAWLKSGRLAEATRLGVAGGTIGRVVKMMLFKSLFLYCEQQQIDWTVITARSPLDREYEAMLFEDVFGYRQFIPMAHVGNLPHRVLAGEVGVARRRWEEAKHPLFQFVFQTHHADIDLRAADLSFERETVGCPEAPQVAQVAYGR
;
A
#
# COMPACT_ATOMS: atom_id res chain seq x y z
N MET A 1 -17.71 -23.21 52.05
CA MET A 1 -17.66 -21.78 51.75
C MET A 1 -16.41 -21.54 50.91
N GLU A 2 -16.52 -21.72 49.59
CA GLU A 2 -15.47 -21.30 48.64
C GLU A 2 -15.96 -21.65 47.24
N GLN A 3 -16.79 -20.82 46.69
CA GLN A 3 -17.13 -20.76 45.27
C GLN A 3 -17.80 -19.42 45.03
N LEU A 4 -17.01 -18.40 44.66
CA LEU A 4 -17.45 -17.14 44.06
C LEU A 4 -16.18 -16.27 43.87
N ASN A 5 -15.47 -16.45 42.76
CA ASN A 5 -14.68 -15.39 42.14
C ASN A 5 -13.94 -15.87 40.87
N GLN A 6 -14.63 -16.20 39.78
CA GLN A 6 -14.01 -16.37 38.46
C GLN A 6 -14.82 -15.81 37.30
N ALA A 7 -15.80 -14.94 37.53
CA ALA A 7 -16.63 -14.39 36.46
C ALA A 7 -16.28 -12.94 36.07
N GLY A 8 -15.26 -12.31 36.65
CA GLY A 8 -14.98 -10.88 36.47
C GLY A 8 -13.91 -10.48 35.46
N GLN A 9 -13.09 -11.41 34.95
CA GLN A 9 -11.93 -11.03 34.14
C GLN A 9 -12.07 -11.25 32.64
N SER A 10 -13.14 -11.88 32.15
CA SER A 10 -13.30 -12.20 30.71
C SER A 10 -14.05 -11.14 29.90
N SER A 11 -14.67 -10.15 30.53
CA SER A 11 -15.48 -9.13 29.82
C SER A 11 -14.70 -7.87 29.45
N VAL A 12 -13.62 -7.54 30.13
CA VAL A 12 -12.84 -6.31 29.88
C VAL A 12 -11.99 -6.42 28.62
N PHE A 13 -11.48 -7.62 28.28
CA PHE A 13 -10.67 -7.80 27.06
C PHE A 13 -11.48 -7.87 25.75
N ARG A 14 -12.76 -8.24 25.80
CA ARG A 14 -13.63 -8.23 24.60
C ARG A 14 -14.09 -6.84 24.18
N ASN A 15 -14.30 -5.92 25.12
CA ASN A 15 -14.75 -4.57 24.80
C ASN A 15 -13.65 -3.69 24.18
N GLY A 16 -12.39 -3.86 24.55
CA GLY A 16 -11.28 -3.09 23.99
C GLY A 16 -11.04 -3.31 22.50
N HIS A 17 -11.22 -4.55 22.00
CA HIS A 17 -11.04 -4.86 20.57
C HIS A 17 -12.19 -4.36 19.70
N ILE A 18 -13.42 -4.32 20.22
CA ILE A 18 -14.59 -3.80 19.51
C ILE A 18 -14.54 -2.27 19.41
N GLU A 19 -14.04 -1.59 20.43
CA GLU A 19 -13.91 -0.12 20.42
C GLU A 19 -12.79 0.37 19.49
N HIS A 20 -11.66 -0.34 19.40
CA HIS A 20 -10.60 0.01 18.45
C HIS A 20 -11.03 -0.18 16.99
N GLY A 21 -11.77 -1.23 16.66
CA GLY A 21 -12.35 -1.43 15.35
C GLY A 21 -13.33 -0.31 14.97
N LYS A 22 -14.26 0.01 15.87
CA LYS A 22 -15.25 1.09 15.67
C LYS A 22 -14.61 2.48 15.61
N ARG A 23 -13.49 2.70 16.28
CA ARG A 23 -12.75 3.97 16.22
C ARG A 23 -12.01 4.14 14.91
N ALA A 24 -11.39 3.09 14.37
CA ALA A 24 -10.78 3.09 13.06
C ALA A 24 -11.83 3.37 11.97
N GLU A 25 -12.94 2.65 12.01
CA GLU A 25 -14.07 2.80 11.09
C GLU A 25 -14.70 4.21 11.15
N ARG A 26 -14.86 4.80 12.35
CA ARG A 26 -15.33 6.18 12.52
C ARG A 26 -14.33 7.21 11.99
N LEU A 27 -13.03 6.98 12.12
CA LEU A 27 -12.00 7.88 11.60
C LEU A 27 -11.92 7.82 10.07
N GLU A 28 -12.14 6.65 9.47
CA GLU A 28 -12.26 6.47 8.02
C GLU A 28 -13.52 7.16 7.49
N LEU A 29 -14.67 6.94 8.13
CA LEU A 29 -15.92 7.62 7.76
C LEU A 29 -15.78 9.16 7.90
N ALA A 30 -15.13 9.66 8.93
CA ALA A 30 -14.92 11.10 9.11
C ALA A 30 -13.97 11.68 8.03
N ALA A 31 -12.93 10.94 7.63
CA ALA A 31 -12.05 11.33 6.53
C ALA A 31 -12.81 11.38 5.18
N VAL A 32 -13.68 10.38 4.92
CA VAL A 32 -14.53 10.33 3.73
C VAL A 32 -15.63 11.41 3.76
N GLN A 33 -16.18 11.73 4.93
CA GLN A 33 -17.17 12.80 5.07
C GLN A 33 -16.55 14.21 4.87
N ALA A 34 -15.28 14.39 5.21
CA ALA A 34 -14.56 15.62 4.91
C ALA A 34 -14.33 15.83 3.39
N LEU A 35 -14.39 14.74 2.60
CA LEU A 35 -14.27 14.73 1.14
C LEU A 35 -15.62 14.96 0.42
N LYS A 36 -16.73 15.19 1.12
CA LYS A 36 -18.07 15.32 0.53
C LYS A 36 -18.32 16.58 -0.32
N LYS A 37 -17.34 17.49 -0.44
CA LYS A 37 -17.38 18.52 -1.48
C LYS A 37 -16.58 18.03 -2.69
N PRO A 38 -17.17 17.95 -3.88
CA PRO A 38 -16.48 17.52 -5.10
C PRO A 38 -15.42 18.53 -5.59
N GLU A 39 -15.07 19.49 -4.80
CA GLU A 39 -14.23 20.60 -5.15
C GLU A 39 -12.84 20.39 -4.59
N SER A 40 -11.90 20.28 -5.49
CA SER A 40 -10.44 20.29 -5.35
C SER A 40 -9.87 19.95 -3.95
N MET A 41 -9.16 18.86 -3.90
CA MET A 41 -8.35 18.52 -2.73
C MET A 41 -7.24 19.54 -2.50
N PRO A 42 -6.74 19.72 -1.27
CA PRO A 42 -5.61 20.59 -0.99
C PRO A 42 -4.28 20.04 -1.52
N PHE A 43 -4.30 18.94 -2.27
CA PHE A 43 -3.15 18.29 -2.88
C PHE A 43 -3.53 17.66 -4.22
N THR A 44 -2.52 17.36 -5.02
CA THR A 44 -2.65 16.58 -6.25
C THR A 44 -1.98 15.21 -6.07
N ILE A 45 -2.41 14.21 -6.85
CA ILE A 45 -1.68 12.94 -7.01
C ILE A 45 -1.35 12.78 -8.48
N ARG A 46 -0.08 12.48 -8.77
CA ARG A 46 0.40 12.26 -10.13
C ARG A 46 1.47 11.17 -10.18
N ILE A 47 1.72 10.68 -11.37
CA ILE A 47 2.86 9.82 -11.65
C ILE A 47 4.13 10.69 -11.69
N VAL A 48 5.18 10.23 -11.04
CA VAL A 48 6.52 10.85 -11.07
C VAL A 48 7.12 10.70 -12.46
N SER A 49 7.59 11.82 -13.02
CA SER A 49 8.20 11.87 -14.37
C SER A 49 9.60 12.47 -14.38
N ALA A 50 10.09 12.98 -13.24
CA ALA A 50 11.39 13.63 -13.14
C ALA A 50 12.15 13.21 -11.88
N ASP A 51 13.48 13.28 -11.92
CA ASP A 51 14.35 12.88 -10.82
C ASP A 51 14.10 13.66 -9.52
N HIS A 52 13.82 14.95 -9.61
CA HIS A 52 13.51 15.76 -8.42
C HIS A 52 12.25 15.28 -7.70
N ASP A 53 11.25 14.79 -8.44
CA ASP A 53 10.03 14.22 -7.87
C ASP A 53 10.28 12.87 -7.22
N LEU A 54 11.16 12.06 -7.83
CA LEU A 54 11.60 10.80 -7.24
C LEU A 54 12.31 11.03 -5.90
N GLN A 55 13.14 12.08 -5.80
CA GLN A 55 13.73 12.47 -4.52
C GLN A 55 12.69 12.90 -3.48
N LYS A 56 11.63 13.62 -3.87
CA LYS A 56 10.51 13.94 -2.99
C LYS A 56 9.80 12.67 -2.49
N ALA A 57 9.59 11.68 -3.38
CA ALA A 57 9.01 10.40 -3.00
C ALA A 57 9.88 9.67 -1.97
N VAL A 58 11.21 9.64 -2.17
CA VAL A 58 12.17 9.07 -1.19
C VAL A 58 12.12 9.81 0.14
N GLN A 59 12.04 11.13 0.12
CA GLN A 59 11.90 11.93 1.35
C GLN A 59 10.66 11.52 2.16
N VAL A 60 9.50 11.36 1.50
CA VAL A 60 8.28 10.87 2.16
C VAL A 60 8.47 9.48 2.72
N ARG A 61 9.09 8.57 1.95
CA ARG A 61 9.41 7.21 2.43
C ARG A 61 10.24 7.26 3.71
N ARG A 62 11.33 8.03 3.72
CA ARG A 62 12.19 8.18 4.91
C ARG A 62 11.43 8.66 6.14
N VAL A 63 10.63 9.70 6.00
CA VAL A 63 9.83 10.25 7.10
C VAL A 63 8.77 9.26 7.58
N ALA A 64 8.05 8.61 6.65
CA ALA A 64 6.98 7.68 6.99
C ALA A 64 7.51 6.41 7.68
N TYR A 65 8.54 5.79 7.12
CA TYR A 65 9.15 4.58 7.69
C TYR A 65 9.96 4.87 8.96
N GLY A 66 10.59 6.05 9.07
CA GLY A 66 11.35 6.45 10.23
C GLY A 66 10.57 6.46 11.54
N ARG A 67 9.25 6.61 11.46
CA ARG A 67 8.37 6.55 12.65
C ARG A 67 8.32 5.16 13.29
N HIS A 68 8.62 4.10 12.55
CA HIS A 68 8.46 2.72 13.00
C HIS A 68 9.70 1.84 12.75
N LEU A 69 10.54 2.21 11.78
CA LEU A 69 11.70 1.46 11.32
C LEU A 69 12.87 2.41 11.02
N PRO A 70 13.42 3.13 12.03
CA PRO A 70 14.41 4.17 11.80
C PRO A 70 15.65 3.67 11.06
N ALA A 71 16.23 2.54 11.46
CA ALA A 71 17.41 1.97 10.79
C ALA A 71 17.19 1.55 9.33
N PHE A 72 15.94 1.19 8.97
CA PHE A 72 15.57 0.92 7.59
C PHE A 72 15.37 2.23 6.80
N ALA A 73 14.75 3.23 7.41
CA ALA A 73 14.50 4.53 6.81
C ALA A 73 15.80 5.30 6.47
N GLU A 74 16.81 5.21 7.31
CA GLU A 74 18.12 5.83 7.09
C GLU A 74 18.78 5.36 5.78
N LYS A 75 18.56 4.09 5.42
CA LYS A 75 19.12 3.48 4.20
C LYS A 75 18.28 3.73 2.96
N MET A 76 17.09 4.31 3.09
CA MET A 76 16.21 4.56 1.95
C MET A 76 16.85 5.58 1.00
N ALA A 77 16.93 5.21 -0.25
CA ALA A 77 17.38 6.03 -1.37
C ALA A 77 16.47 5.75 -2.57
N VAL A 78 16.76 6.35 -3.70
CA VAL A 78 16.21 5.90 -4.98
C VAL A 78 16.71 4.49 -5.24
N GLU A 79 15.80 3.57 -5.46
CA GLU A 79 16.10 2.17 -5.78
C GLU A 79 16.17 2.01 -7.30
N ALA A 80 16.98 1.09 -7.81
CA ALA A 80 17.10 0.84 -9.25
C ALA A 80 15.71 0.57 -9.85
N CYS A 81 14.91 -0.27 -9.18
CA CYS A 81 13.55 -0.60 -9.62
C CYS A 81 12.56 0.58 -9.60
N ASP A 82 12.88 1.73 -9.02
CA ASP A 82 12.05 2.94 -9.14
C ASP A 82 12.06 3.50 -10.58
N ARG A 83 13.04 3.09 -11.41
CA ARG A 83 13.19 3.50 -12.82
C ARG A 83 12.93 2.37 -13.82
N ASP A 84 12.62 1.17 -13.35
CA ASP A 84 12.40 0.02 -14.21
C ASP A 84 11.17 0.21 -15.11
N PRO A 85 11.18 -0.33 -16.32
CA PRO A 85 9.98 -0.45 -17.14
C PRO A 85 8.88 -1.18 -16.36
N GLY A 86 7.63 -0.72 -16.49
CA GLY A 86 6.50 -1.29 -15.72
C GLY A 86 6.43 -0.84 -14.26
N THR A 87 7.32 0.04 -13.82
CA THR A 87 7.25 0.68 -12.50
C THR A 87 6.77 2.12 -12.62
N VAL A 88 5.80 2.50 -11.81
CA VAL A 88 5.39 3.89 -11.62
C VAL A 88 5.42 4.27 -10.15
N ILE A 89 5.75 5.52 -9.89
CA ILE A 89 5.74 6.10 -8.56
C ILE A 89 4.62 7.14 -8.52
N LEU A 90 3.67 6.95 -7.62
CA LEU A 90 2.67 7.97 -7.32
C LEU A 90 3.23 8.94 -6.28
N LEU A 91 3.04 10.23 -6.50
CA LEU A 91 3.43 11.30 -5.59
C LEU A 91 2.21 12.19 -5.30
N ALA A 92 1.89 12.35 -4.04
CA ALA A 92 0.92 13.32 -3.55
C ALA A 92 1.65 14.57 -3.09
N GLU A 93 1.27 15.75 -3.62
CA GLU A 93 1.90 17.04 -3.31
C GLU A 93 0.87 18.06 -2.89
N SER A 94 1.19 18.84 -1.86
CA SER A 94 0.41 19.98 -1.40
C SER A 94 0.30 21.04 -2.48
N LYS A 95 -0.91 21.53 -2.75
CA LYS A 95 -1.14 22.64 -3.67
C LYS A 95 -0.68 23.97 -3.10
N LEU A 96 -0.54 24.05 -1.79
CA LEU A 96 -0.17 25.30 -1.10
C LEU A 96 1.30 25.64 -1.30
N ASP A 97 2.17 24.66 -1.15
CA ASP A 97 3.63 24.85 -1.04
C ASP A 97 4.47 23.81 -1.80
N GLY A 98 3.82 22.86 -2.49
CA GLY A 98 4.51 21.77 -3.20
C GLY A 98 5.17 20.73 -2.28
N ALA A 99 4.86 20.76 -0.97
CA ALA A 99 5.43 19.78 -0.04
C ALA A 99 4.91 18.36 -0.36
N PRO A 100 5.79 17.35 -0.35
CA PRO A 100 5.39 15.98 -0.61
C PRO A 100 4.65 15.40 0.60
N LEU A 101 3.43 14.90 0.38
CA LEU A 101 2.51 14.42 1.41
C LEU A 101 2.36 12.90 1.43
N GLY A 102 2.64 12.25 0.30
CA GLY A 102 2.48 10.80 0.20
C GLY A 102 3.10 10.24 -1.07
N THR A 103 3.41 8.95 -1.05
CA THR A 103 3.94 8.22 -2.21
C THR A 103 3.56 6.75 -2.13
N MET A 104 3.50 6.11 -3.29
CA MET A 104 3.34 4.67 -3.47
C MET A 104 4.06 4.25 -4.74
N ARG A 105 4.77 3.13 -4.72
CA ARG A 105 5.30 2.49 -5.92
C ARG A 105 4.35 1.40 -6.38
N ILE A 106 4.08 1.37 -7.67
CA ILE A 106 3.33 0.31 -8.34
C ILE A 106 4.27 -0.33 -9.36
N GLN A 107 4.45 -1.63 -9.29
CA GLN A 107 5.29 -2.40 -10.20
C GLN A 107 4.42 -3.48 -10.87
N THR A 108 4.48 -3.59 -12.20
CA THR A 108 3.77 -4.63 -12.94
C THR A 108 4.71 -5.79 -13.29
N ASN A 109 4.14 -6.98 -13.50
CA ASN A 109 4.90 -8.16 -13.94
C ASN A 109 5.14 -8.21 -15.46
N GLU A 110 4.91 -7.12 -16.18
CA GLU A 110 5.03 -7.06 -17.63
C GLU A 110 6.48 -7.21 -18.11
N TYR A 111 7.43 -6.61 -17.40
CA TYR A 111 8.84 -6.55 -17.80
C TYR A 111 9.77 -7.36 -16.89
N ALA A 112 9.39 -7.56 -15.64
CA ALA A 112 10.20 -8.28 -14.65
C ALA A 112 9.31 -8.94 -13.60
N PRO A 113 9.79 -9.97 -12.89
CA PRO A 113 9.09 -10.52 -11.73
C PRO A 113 8.85 -9.44 -10.66
N LEU A 114 7.73 -9.55 -9.95
CA LEU A 114 7.40 -8.66 -8.84
C LEU A 114 8.35 -8.85 -7.65
N GLY A 115 8.56 -7.81 -6.86
CA GLY A 115 9.43 -7.88 -5.67
C GLY A 115 9.05 -8.96 -4.67
N VAL A 116 7.76 -9.23 -4.49
CA VAL A 116 7.25 -10.31 -3.64
C VAL A 116 7.76 -11.69 -4.06
N GLN A 117 8.00 -11.92 -5.35
CA GLN A 117 8.49 -13.21 -5.89
C GLN A 117 9.94 -13.50 -5.49
N GLY A 118 10.69 -12.52 -5.03
CA GLY A 118 11.99 -12.74 -4.38
C GLY A 118 11.91 -13.44 -3.02
N SER A 119 10.71 -13.54 -2.43
CA SER A 119 10.50 -14.15 -1.11
C SER A 119 9.55 -15.35 -1.14
N VAL A 120 8.63 -15.40 -2.11
CA VAL A 120 7.62 -16.46 -2.21
C VAL A 120 7.37 -16.86 -3.65
N GLU A 121 6.98 -18.10 -3.86
CA GLU A 121 6.44 -18.56 -5.13
C GLU A 121 4.92 -18.28 -5.17
N LEU A 122 4.50 -17.43 -6.09
CA LEU A 122 3.07 -17.13 -6.27
C LEU A 122 2.33 -18.35 -6.83
N PRO A 123 1.09 -18.60 -6.41
CA PRO A 123 0.28 -19.70 -6.93
C PRO A 123 -0.04 -19.52 -8.42
N ALA A 124 -0.31 -20.62 -9.11
CA ALA A 124 -0.52 -20.64 -10.57
C ALA A 124 -1.66 -19.68 -11.02
N TRP A 125 -2.72 -19.60 -10.24
CA TRP A 125 -3.87 -18.72 -10.54
C TRP A 125 -3.53 -17.24 -10.56
N LEU A 126 -2.53 -16.80 -9.77
CA LEU A 126 -1.99 -15.43 -9.84
C LEU A 126 -0.99 -15.28 -10.99
N LYS A 127 -0.07 -16.24 -11.14
CA LYS A 127 1.02 -16.16 -12.14
C LYS A 127 0.52 -16.03 -13.58
N SER A 128 -0.69 -16.53 -13.89
CA SER A 128 -1.26 -16.47 -15.23
C SER A 128 -1.83 -15.11 -15.64
N GLY A 129 -1.96 -14.19 -14.68
CA GLY A 129 -2.56 -12.87 -14.88
C GLY A 129 -1.55 -11.73 -15.01
N ARG A 130 -2.06 -10.58 -15.40
CA ARG A 130 -1.35 -9.29 -15.33
C ARG A 130 -1.42 -8.80 -13.89
N LEU A 131 -0.27 -8.67 -13.26
CA LEU A 131 -0.16 -8.34 -11.84
C LEU A 131 0.40 -6.93 -11.64
N ALA A 132 -0.09 -6.26 -10.61
CA ALA A 132 0.54 -5.05 -10.06
C ALA A 132 0.82 -5.23 -8.57
N GLU A 133 2.06 -5.03 -8.15
CA GLU A 133 2.45 -5.00 -6.74
C GLU A 133 2.54 -3.55 -6.26
N ALA A 134 1.82 -3.22 -5.18
CA ALA A 134 1.96 -1.91 -4.54
C ALA A 134 2.89 -2.00 -3.33
N THR A 135 3.94 -1.19 -3.37
CA THR A 135 4.99 -1.14 -2.33
C THR A 135 5.36 0.30 -1.99
N ARG A 136 6.22 0.47 -1.02
CA ARG A 136 6.78 1.78 -0.63
C ARG A 136 5.70 2.83 -0.32
N LEU A 137 4.53 2.40 0.17
CA LEU A 137 3.52 3.32 0.68
C LEU A 137 4.09 4.12 1.85
N GLY A 138 4.14 5.42 1.70
CA GLY A 138 4.53 6.37 2.73
C GLY A 138 3.63 7.58 2.70
N VAL A 139 3.21 8.08 3.86
CA VAL A 139 2.35 9.26 3.95
C VAL A 139 2.77 10.16 5.10
N ALA A 140 2.48 11.45 4.99
CA ALA A 140 2.63 12.42 6.07
C ALA A 140 1.87 11.97 7.33
N GLY A 141 2.21 12.52 8.48
CA GLY A 141 1.49 12.27 9.72
C GLY A 141 0.12 12.98 9.78
N GLY A 142 -0.68 12.60 10.78
CA GLY A 142 -1.92 13.30 11.09
C GLY A 142 -3.08 13.05 10.10
N THR A 143 -4.07 13.92 10.13
CA THR A 143 -5.30 13.77 9.34
C THR A 143 -5.05 13.85 7.84
N ILE A 144 -4.18 14.77 7.40
CA ILE A 144 -3.85 14.89 5.98
C ILE A 144 -3.24 13.59 5.42
N GLY A 145 -2.35 12.92 6.17
CA GLY A 145 -1.76 11.66 5.75
C GLY A 145 -2.78 10.54 5.60
N ARG A 146 -3.81 10.50 6.45
CA ARG A 146 -4.90 9.52 6.30
C ARG A 146 -5.70 9.73 5.01
N VAL A 147 -6.02 10.99 4.71
CA VAL A 147 -6.72 11.32 3.46
C VAL A 147 -5.87 11.00 2.24
N VAL A 148 -4.59 11.38 2.26
CA VAL A 148 -3.63 11.09 1.19
C VAL A 148 -3.50 9.57 0.99
N LYS A 149 -3.43 8.77 2.07
CA LYS A 149 -3.38 7.31 1.98
C LYS A 149 -4.59 6.74 1.24
N MET A 150 -5.81 7.18 1.59
CA MET A 150 -7.02 6.73 0.92
C MET A 150 -7.06 7.12 -0.56
N MET A 151 -6.54 8.31 -0.88
CA MET A 151 -6.44 8.76 -2.27
C MET A 151 -5.39 7.99 -3.06
N LEU A 152 -4.27 7.59 -2.44
CA LEU A 152 -3.28 6.71 -3.07
C LEU A 152 -3.85 5.31 -3.34
N PHE A 153 -4.66 4.76 -2.43
CA PHE A 153 -5.37 3.49 -2.69
C PHE A 153 -6.35 3.59 -3.85
N LYS A 154 -7.11 4.69 -3.92
CA LYS A 154 -7.97 4.96 -5.07
C LYS A 154 -7.16 5.09 -6.36
N SER A 155 -6.04 5.81 -6.33
CA SER A 155 -5.17 5.99 -7.49
C SER A 155 -4.55 4.67 -7.96
N LEU A 156 -4.16 3.78 -7.03
CA LEU A 156 -3.73 2.42 -7.35
C LEU A 156 -4.82 1.66 -8.11
N PHE A 157 -6.05 1.71 -7.61
CA PHE A 157 -7.16 1.02 -8.25
C PHE A 157 -7.44 1.55 -9.66
N LEU A 158 -7.51 2.88 -9.82
CA LEU A 158 -7.69 3.54 -11.12
C LEU A 158 -6.56 3.22 -12.09
N TYR A 159 -5.31 3.19 -11.61
CA TYR A 159 -4.17 2.78 -12.42
C TYR A 159 -4.31 1.33 -12.90
N CYS A 160 -4.68 0.42 -12.00
CA CYS A 160 -4.88 -0.99 -12.34
C CYS A 160 -6.00 -1.18 -13.38
N GLU A 161 -7.11 -0.46 -13.26
CA GLU A 161 -8.18 -0.48 -14.27
C GLU A 161 -7.68 0.04 -15.64
N GLN A 162 -6.99 1.18 -15.67
CA GLN A 162 -6.45 1.77 -16.91
C GLN A 162 -5.43 0.85 -17.59
N GLN A 163 -4.59 0.16 -16.81
CA GLN A 163 -3.56 -0.75 -17.33
C GLN A 163 -4.07 -2.17 -17.54
N GLN A 164 -5.37 -2.42 -17.36
CA GLN A 164 -5.98 -3.75 -17.50
C GLN A 164 -5.26 -4.82 -16.66
N ILE A 165 -4.92 -4.49 -15.43
CA ILE A 165 -4.34 -5.41 -14.45
C ILE A 165 -5.44 -6.35 -13.96
N ASP A 166 -5.13 -7.65 -13.89
CA ASP A 166 -6.06 -8.66 -13.38
C ASP A 166 -6.08 -8.68 -11.86
N TRP A 167 -4.88 -8.62 -11.24
CA TRP A 167 -4.73 -8.72 -9.79
C TRP A 167 -3.77 -7.69 -9.22
N THR A 168 -4.16 -7.08 -8.12
CA THR A 168 -3.26 -6.29 -7.29
C THR A 168 -2.72 -7.15 -6.17
N VAL A 169 -1.38 -7.20 -6.02
CA VAL A 169 -0.69 -7.92 -4.95
C VAL A 169 -0.11 -6.92 -3.95
N ILE A 170 -0.28 -7.22 -2.68
CA ILE A 170 0.19 -6.36 -1.58
C ILE A 170 0.95 -7.21 -0.58
N THR A 171 2.11 -6.73 -0.13
CA THR A 171 2.77 -7.25 1.06
C THR A 171 2.58 -6.27 2.21
N ALA A 172 1.88 -6.69 3.25
CA ALA A 172 1.53 -5.83 4.37
C ALA A 172 1.84 -6.46 5.73
N ARG A 173 2.46 -5.66 6.61
CA ARG A 173 2.65 -6.01 8.02
C ARG A 173 1.49 -5.48 8.87
N SER A 174 1.33 -6.04 10.08
CA SER A 174 0.39 -5.51 11.05
C SER A 174 0.80 -4.07 11.49
N PRO A 175 -0.15 -3.12 11.65
CA PRO A 175 -1.61 -3.29 11.51
C PRO A 175 -2.15 -3.01 10.10
N LEU A 176 -1.30 -2.63 9.13
CA LEU A 176 -1.72 -2.22 7.77
C LEU A 176 -2.40 -3.37 7.00
N ASP A 177 -2.03 -4.62 7.27
CA ASP A 177 -2.66 -5.81 6.70
C ASP A 177 -4.18 -5.84 6.89
N ARG A 178 -4.67 -5.34 8.04
CA ARG A 178 -6.10 -5.25 8.35
C ARG A 178 -6.83 -4.19 7.52
N GLU A 179 -6.13 -3.12 7.14
CA GLU A 179 -6.72 -2.10 6.27
C GLU A 179 -6.96 -2.67 4.86
N TYR A 180 -6.04 -3.48 4.34
CA TYR A 180 -6.24 -4.17 3.07
C TYR A 180 -7.32 -5.26 3.15
N GLU A 181 -7.37 -5.99 4.26
CA GLU A 181 -8.46 -6.95 4.51
C GLU A 181 -9.83 -6.23 4.57
N ALA A 182 -9.90 -5.05 5.18
CA ALA A 182 -11.11 -4.21 5.16
C ALA A 182 -11.48 -3.73 3.75
N MET A 183 -10.54 -3.59 2.85
CA MET A 183 -10.74 -3.30 1.42
C MET A 183 -11.02 -4.55 0.58
N LEU A 184 -11.33 -5.68 1.22
CA LEU A 184 -11.68 -6.97 0.62
C LEU A 184 -10.53 -7.63 -0.16
N PHE A 185 -9.29 -7.35 0.19
CA PHE A 185 -8.16 -8.16 -0.23
C PHE A 185 -8.15 -9.48 0.54
N GLU A 186 -7.72 -10.53 -0.10
CA GLU A 186 -7.71 -11.89 0.43
C GLU A 186 -6.27 -12.43 0.58
N ASP A 187 -6.04 -13.31 1.56
CA ASP A 187 -4.76 -13.98 1.71
C ASP A 187 -4.44 -14.83 0.48
N VAL A 188 -3.23 -14.68 -0.06
CA VAL A 188 -2.72 -15.51 -1.17
C VAL A 188 -2.34 -16.89 -0.66
N PHE A 189 -1.87 -16.96 0.56
CA PHE A 189 -1.46 -18.18 1.26
C PHE A 189 -2.43 -18.52 2.40
N GLY A 190 -1.98 -19.25 3.40
CA GLY A 190 -2.83 -19.60 4.55
C GLY A 190 -3.38 -18.38 5.30
N TYR A 191 -4.55 -18.52 5.90
CA TYR A 191 -5.25 -17.46 6.63
C TYR A 191 -4.32 -16.76 7.63
N ARG A 192 -4.15 -15.44 7.41
CA ARG A 192 -3.27 -14.56 8.20
C ARG A 192 -1.84 -15.08 8.38
N GLN A 193 -1.33 -15.78 7.38
CA GLN A 193 0.04 -16.26 7.37
C GLN A 193 1.01 -15.11 7.13
N PHE A 194 1.94 -14.90 8.07
CA PHE A 194 3.03 -13.93 7.94
C PHE A 194 4.29 -14.63 7.44
N ILE A 195 4.87 -14.08 6.38
CA ILE A 195 6.05 -14.61 5.70
C ILE A 195 7.16 -13.55 5.72
N PRO A 196 8.41 -13.90 6.04
CA PRO A 196 9.53 -12.97 5.97
C PRO A 196 9.75 -12.47 4.53
N MET A 197 9.78 -11.14 4.33
CA MET A 197 9.96 -10.52 3.00
C MET A 197 11.36 -9.94 2.85
N ALA A 198 12.14 -10.46 1.89
CA ALA A 198 13.53 -10.06 1.67
C ALA A 198 13.68 -8.57 1.36
N HIS A 199 12.79 -8.01 0.53
CA HIS A 199 12.83 -6.61 0.10
C HIS A 199 12.57 -5.56 1.21
N VAL A 200 12.20 -6.03 2.41
CA VAL A 200 11.99 -5.19 3.60
C VAL A 200 12.74 -5.73 4.82
N GLY A 201 13.89 -6.35 4.61
CA GLY A 201 14.76 -6.81 5.70
C GLY A 201 14.23 -8.04 6.44
N ASN A 202 13.58 -8.96 5.77
CA ASN A 202 12.97 -10.19 6.32
C ASN A 202 11.90 -9.95 7.40
N LEU A 203 11.29 -8.76 7.40
CA LEU A 203 10.17 -8.51 8.30
C LEU A 203 8.95 -9.33 7.87
N PRO A 204 8.18 -9.88 8.85
CA PRO A 204 7.00 -10.68 8.55
C PRO A 204 5.88 -9.83 7.93
N HIS A 205 5.37 -10.26 6.77
CA HIS A 205 4.25 -9.65 6.06
C HIS A 205 3.24 -10.71 5.65
N ARG A 206 1.97 -10.35 5.57
CA ARG A 206 0.96 -11.11 4.83
C ARG A 206 1.09 -10.77 3.35
N VAL A 207 0.86 -11.74 2.49
CA VAL A 207 0.69 -11.53 1.05
C VAL A 207 -0.80 -11.56 0.76
N LEU A 208 -1.32 -10.46 0.28
CA LEU A 208 -2.73 -10.26 0.01
C LEU A 208 -2.93 -9.96 -1.47
N ALA A 209 -4.04 -10.40 -2.05
CA ALA A 209 -4.40 -10.11 -3.43
C ALA A 209 -5.84 -9.61 -3.55
N GLY A 210 -6.07 -8.70 -4.49
CA GLY A 210 -7.38 -8.19 -4.85
C GLY A 210 -7.59 -8.31 -6.37
N GLU A 211 -8.66 -8.97 -6.80
CA GLU A 211 -9.02 -9.07 -8.21
C GLU A 211 -9.65 -7.77 -8.68
N VAL A 212 -9.02 -7.12 -9.66
CA VAL A 212 -9.41 -5.78 -10.13
C VAL A 212 -10.77 -5.82 -10.83
N GLY A 213 -10.97 -6.75 -11.74
CA GLY A 213 -12.18 -6.84 -12.58
C GLY A 213 -13.48 -7.05 -11.81
N VAL A 214 -13.43 -7.65 -10.62
CA VAL A 214 -14.62 -7.92 -9.79
C VAL A 214 -14.73 -7.01 -8.56
N ALA A 215 -13.70 -6.21 -8.27
CA ALA A 215 -13.64 -5.40 -7.05
C ALA A 215 -14.85 -4.49 -6.91
N ARG A 216 -15.25 -3.79 -7.97
CA ARG A 216 -16.43 -2.92 -7.96
C ARG A 216 -17.70 -3.67 -7.51
N ARG A 217 -17.97 -4.83 -8.12
CA ARG A 217 -19.12 -5.66 -7.78
C ARG A 217 -19.05 -6.16 -6.34
N ARG A 218 -17.91 -6.70 -5.92
CA ARG A 218 -17.70 -7.20 -4.54
C ARG A 218 -17.92 -6.11 -3.49
N TRP A 219 -17.45 -4.91 -3.75
CA TRP A 219 -17.62 -3.78 -2.85
C TRP A 219 -19.08 -3.30 -2.78
N GLU A 220 -19.77 -3.32 -3.91
CA GLU A 220 -21.20 -2.97 -3.98
C GLU A 220 -22.05 -3.99 -3.21
N GLU A 221 -21.84 -5.29 -3.45
CA GLU A 221 -22.51 -6.39 -2.75
C GLU A 221 -22.25 -6.35 -1.24
N ALA A 222 -21.02 -6.07 -0.83
CA ALA A 222 -20.64 -5.90 0.57
C ALA A 222 -21.14 -4.58 1.18
N LYS A 223 -21.76 -3.68 0.40
CA LYS A 223 -22.15 -2.32 0.83
C LYS A 223 -20.97 -1.58 1.49
N HIS A 224 -19.79 -1.71 0.88
CA HIS A 224 -18.56 -1.18 1.43
C HIS A 224 -18.65 0.35 1.63
N PRO A 225 -18.30 0.91 2.79
CA PRO A 225 -18.49 2.33 3.09
C PRO A 225 -17.73 3.26 2.15
N LEU A 226 -16.62 2.82 1.56
CA LEU A 226 -15.82 3.58 0.60
C LEU A 226 -16.23 3.36 -0.86
N PHE A 227 -17.26 2.57 -1.15
CA PHE A 227 -17.67 2.24 -2.51
C PHE A 227 -17.92 3.48 -3.37
N GLN A 228 -18.72 4.41 -2.89
CA GLN A 228 -19.03 5.65 -3.59
C GLN A 228 -17.75 6.46 -3.85
N PHE A 229 -16.88 6.57 -2.84
CA PHE A 229 -15.63 7.31 -2.93
C PHE A 229 -14.69 6.74 -3.98
N VAL A 230 -14.48 5.42 -3.96
CA VAL A 230 -13.53 4.77 -4.88
C VAL A 230 -14.07 4.70 -6.30
N PHE A 231 -15.32 4.24 -6.48
CA PHE A 231 -15.84 3.86 -7.79
C PHE A 231 -16.79 4.86 -8.45
N GLN A 232 -17.37 5.79 -7.69
CA GLN A 232 -18.41 6.69 -8.22
C GLN A 232 -18.00 8.16 -8.18
N THR A 233 -17.01 8.54 -7.38
CA THR A 233 -16.56 9.93 -7.29
C THR A 233 -15.40 10.18 -8.23
N HIS A 234 -15.49 11.18 -9.10
CA HIS A 234 -14.36 11.65 -9.90
C HIS A 234 -13.57 12.72 -9.14
N HIS A 235 -12.24 12.60 -9.13
CA HIS A 235 -11.35 13.59 -8.54
C HIS A 235 -10.39 14.11 -9.63
N ALA A 236 -10.57 15.37 -10.02
CA ALA A 236 -9.74 16.02 -11.01
C ALA A 236 -8.26 16.18 -10.58
N ASP A 237 -8.01 16.05 -9.28
CA ASP A 237 -6.68 16.18 -8.68
C ASP A 237 -5.86 14.88 -8.75
N ILE A 238 -6.39 13.80 -9.34
CA ILE A 238 -5.66 12.58 -9.64
C ILE A 238 -5.31 12.59 -11.13
N ASP A 239 -4.03 12.71 -11.46
CA ASP A 239 -3.51 12.62 -12.82
C ASP A 239 -2.61 11.38 -12.96
N LEU A 240 -3.15 10.33 -13.58
CA LEU A 240 -2.45 9.08 -13.85
C LEU A 240 -2.00 8.96 -15.31
N ARG A 241 -2.07 10.05 -16.07
CA ARG A 241 -1.48 10.07 -17.41
C ARG A 241 0.03 9.97 -17.23
N ALA A 242 0.62 8.93 -17.79
CA ALA A 242 2.07 8.90 -17.94
C ALA A 242 2.42 10.09 -18.84
N ALA A 243 3.05 11.12 -18.30
CA ALA A 243 3.88 11.97 -19.14
C ALA A 243 4.82 11.00 -19.87
N ASP A 244 5.02 11.18 -21.20
CA ASP A 244 5.95 10.35 -21.96
C ASP A 244 7.20 10.12 -21.12
N LEU A 245 7.28 8.90 -20.55
CA LEU A 245 8.33 8.54 -19.60
C LEU A 245 9.62 8.30 -20.38
N SER A 246 10.12 9.31 -21.01
CA SER A 246 11.51 9.38 -21.45
C SER A 246 12.43 9.70 -20.26
N PHE A 247 12.34 8.88 -19.18
CA PHE A 247 13.57 8.58 -18.46
C PHE A 247 14.47 7.93 -19.50
N GLU A 248 15.67 8.46 -19.75
CA GLU A 248 16.68 7.72 -20.51
C GLU A 248 16.81 6.36 -19.81
N ARG A 249 16.20 5.35 -20.44
CA ARG A 249 16.03 4.02 -19.85
C ARG A 249 17.35 3.29 -20.05
N GLU A 250 18.28 3.48 -19.12
CA GLU A 250 19.30 2.50 -18.93
C GLU A 250 18.63 1.22 -18.42
N THR A 251 18.65 0.18 -19.23
CA THR A 251 18.21 -1.17 -18.87
C THR A 251 19.19 -1.78 -17.87
N VAL A 252 19.10 -1.35 -16.63
CA VAL A 252 19.80 -1.99 -15.50
C VAL A 252 18.76 -2.82 -14.78
N GLY A 253 18.80 -4.13 -15.01
CA GLY A 253 17.95 -5.07 -14.28
C GLY A 253 18.08 -4.87 -12.76
N CYS A 254 17.00 -5.08 -12.05
CA CYS A 254 16.97 -5.02 -10.59
C CYS A 254 18.10 -5.93 -10.04
N PRO A 255 19.05 -5.43 -9.24
CA PRO A 255 20.08 -6.28 -8.70
C PRO A 255 19.44 -7.39 -7.85
N GLU A 256 19.91 -8.63 -8.04
CA GLU A 256 19.60 -9.74 -7.15
C GLU A 256 19.75 -9.26 -5.70
N ALA A 257 18.76 -9.58 -4.87
CA ALA A 257 18.79 -9.23 -3.45
C ALA A 257 20.16 -9.67 -2.87
N PRO A 258 20.87 -8.81 -2.12
CA PRO A 258 22.17 -9.17 -1.58
C PRO A 258 22.03 -10.47 -0.78
N GLN A 259 22.80 -11.49 -1.16
CA GLN A 259 22.91 -12.74 -0.41
C GLN A 259 23.34 -12.39 1.02
N VAL A 260 22.41 -12.46 1.94
CA VAL A 260 22.71 -12.29 3.36
C VAL A 260 23.49 -13.53 3.78
N ALA A 261 24.76 -13.35 4.11
CA ALA A 261 25.60 -14.39 4.70
C ALA A 261 24.82 -15.05 5.85
N GLN A 262 24.69 -16.36 5.77
CA GLN A 262 24.13 -17.19 6.84
C GLN A 262 24.99 -16.97 8.10
N VAL A 263 24.50 -16.23 9.06
CA VAL A 263 25.05 -16.22 10.41
C VAL A 263 24.63 -17.55 11.03
N ALA A 264 25.57 -18.48 11.08
CA ALA A 264 25.41 -19.75 11.78
C ALA A 264 25.16 -19.45 13.28
N TYR A 265 23.97 -19.70 13.76
CA TYR A 265 23.74 -19.81 15.20
C TYR A 265 24.38 -21.12 15.67
N GLY A 266 25.58 -21.01 16.27
CA GLY A 266 26.22 -22.08 17.06
C GLY A 266 25.33 -22.42 18.26
N ARG A 267 25.29 -23.71 18.56
CA ARG A 267 24.55 -24.41 19.61
C ARG A 267 24.70 -23.80 21.00
#